data_8748db40fe6676d44e55a8845425e07f
#
_entry.id   8748db40fe6676d44e55a8845425e07f
#
_cell.length_a   1.000
_cell.length_b   1.000
_cell.length_c   1.000
_cell.angle_alpha   90.00
_cell.angle_beta   90.00
_cell.angle_gamma   90.00
#
_symmetry.space_group_name_H-M   'P 1'
#
loop_
_entity.id
_entity.type
_entity.pdbx_description
1 polymer ?
#
loop_
_entity_poly.entity_id
_entity_poly.type
_entity_poly.pdbx_seq_one_letter_code
_entity_poly.pdbx_strand_id
1 'polypeptide(L)'
;TEHSQGSTAVMAIANLAMLTGNLGREGVGVNPLRGQNNVQGSCDMGSFPHELPGYRHISNIATRQLFEGEWGVTLDPEPGLRIPNMFDAAIYGDFKGLYCQGEDIAQSDPNTQHVEAALMAIECLVVQDIFLNETAKFAHVFLPGASFLEKDGTFTNAERRISRVRKTMPPLSGKADWEGTMALANALGCDMHYNHPSEIMDEIAKLTPTFSGVSYKKL
;
A
#
# COMPACT_ATOMS: atom_id res chain seq x y z
N THR A 1 -14.29 -5.02 13.23
CA THR A 1 -13.55 -6.13 12.60
C THR A 1 -12.08 -6.18 13.04
N GLU A 2 -11.48 -5.07 13.41
CA GLU A 2 -10.07 -4.96 13.80
C GLU A 2 -9.88 -5.22 15.32
N HIS A 3 -10.15 -6.43 15.74
CA HIS A 3 -9.99 -6.90 17.11
C HIS A 3 -9.87 -8.43 17.15
N SER A 4 -9.62 -9.02 18.30
CA SER A 4 -9.35 -10.46 18.46
C SER A 4 -10.40 -11.40 17.87
N GLN A 5 -11.66 -10.97 17.77
CA GLN A 5 -12.78 -11.71 17.18
C GLN A 5 -13.13 -11.26 15.74
N GLY A 6 -12.30 -10.42 15.14
CA GLY A 6 -12.61 -9.78 13.86
C GLY A 6 -12.88 -10.77 12.72
N SER A 7 -12.04 -11.78 12.57
CA SER A 7 -12.22 -12.81 11.52
C SER A 7 -13.53 -13.59 11.68
N THR A 8 -13.88 -13.95 12.93
CA THR A 8 -15.14 -14.64 13.23
C THR A 8 -16.34 -13.76 12.91
N ALA A 9 -16.28 -12.46 13.23
CA ALA A 9 -17.34 -11.51 12.89
C ALA A 9 -17.53 -11.36 11.37
N VAL A 10 -16.45 -11.29 10.60
CA VAL A 10 -16.49 -11.22 9.13
C VAL A 10 -17.10 -12.51 8.55
N MET A 11 -16.69 -13.68 9.04
CA MET A 11 -17.29 -14.95 8.63
C MET A 11 -18.79 -15.04 8.94
N ALA A 12 -19.22 -14.54 10.11
CA ALA A 12 -20.64 -14.52 10.46
C ALA A 12 -21.46 -13.63 9.51
N ILE A 13 -20.94 -12.46 9.13
CA ILE A 13 -21.58 -11.57 8.14
C ILE A 13 -21.64 -12.23 6.77
N ALA A 14 -20.56 -12.86 6.32
CA ALA A 14 -20.54 -13.59 5.05
C ALA A 14 -21.55 -14.77 5.05
N ASN A 15 -21.62 -15.52 6.15
CA ASN A 15 -22.60 -16.60 6.32
C ASN A 15 -24.05 -16.08 6.28
N LEU A 16 -24.32 -14.93 6.90
CA LEU A 16 -25.64 -14.30 6.84
C LEU A 16 -26.02 -13.92 5.40
N ALA A 17 -25.09 -13.35 4.64
CA ALA A 17 -25.32 -13.02 3.23
C ALA A 17 -25.61 -14.27 2.39
N MET A 18 -24.89 -15.38 2.62
CA MET A 18 -25.14 -16.66 1.97
C MET A 18 -26.51 -17.23 2.36
N LEU A 19 -26.82 -17.25 3.65
CA LEU A 19 -28.09 -17.81 4.19
C LEU A 19 -29.30 -17.06 3.63
N THR A 20 -29.19 -15.75 3.43
CA THR A 20 -30.29 -14.91 2.90
C THR A 20 -30.28 -14.80 1.36
N GLY A 21 -29.40 -15.54 0.66
CA GLY A 21 -29.31 -15.52 -0.79
C GLY A 21 -28.77 -14.22 -1.38
N ASN A 22 -28.04 -13.43 -0.60
CA ASN A 22 -27.47 -12.14 -1.03
C ASN A 22 -26.04 -12.26 -1.57
N LEU A 23 -25.80 -13.31 -2.38
CA LEU A 23 -24.56 -13.52 -3.12
C LEU A 23 -24.84 -14.02 -4.54
N GLY A 24 -23.90 -13.78 -5.45
CA GLY A 24 -23.89 -14.38 -6.78
C GLY A 24 -24.88 -13.82 -7.77
N ARG A 25 -25.52 -12.71 -7.52
CA ARG A 25 -26.42 -12.02 -8.45
C ARG A 25 -26.20 -10.50 -8.41
N GLU A 26 -26.69 -9.80 -9.41
CA GLU A 26 -26.55 -8.36 -9.54
C GLU A 26 -27.18 -7.61 -8.35
N GLY A 27 -26.50 -6.57 -7.87
CA GLY A 27 -26.95 -5.68 -6.81
C GLY A 27 -26.84 -6.24 -5.39
N VAL A 28 -26.26 -7.44 -5.19
CA VAL A 28 -26.09 -8.05 -3.87
C VAL A 28 -24.65 -8.45 -3.60
N GLY A 29 -24.29 -8.55 -2.34
CA GLY A 29 -22.95 -8.97 -1.90
C GLY A 29 -22.60 -8.49 -0.50
N VAL A 30 -21.43 -8.86 -0.05
CA VAL A 30 -20.81 -8.31 1.17
C VAL A 30 -19.88 -7.17 0.74
N ASN A 31 -20.21 -5.95 1.14
CA ASN A 31 -19.46 -4.76 0.77
C ASN A 31 -18.82 -4.12 2.01
N PRO A 32 -17.52 -4.32 2.26
CA PRO A 32 -16.83 -3.68 3.36
C PRO A 32 -16.72 -2.17 3.11
N LEU A 33 -17.21 -1.37 4.03
CA LEU A 33 -17.05 0.07 4.00
C LEU A 33 -15.65 0.41 4.54
N ARG A 34 -14.73 0.66 3.63
CA ARG A 34 -13.35 1.00 3.95
C ARG A 34 -13.26 2.39 4.56
N GLY A 35 -12.39 2.58 5.57
CA GLY A 35 -12.24 3.85 6.27
C GLY A 35 -11.43 4.89 5.47
N GLN A 36 -10.24 4.51 5.02
CA GLN A 36 -9.36 5.43 4.31
C GLN A 36 -9.68 5.52 2.83
N ASN A 37 -9.37 6.68 2.25
CA ASN A 37 -9.43 6.87 0.80
C ASN A 37 -8.42 5.94 0.09
N ASN A 38 -8.87 5.32 -0.98
CA ASN A 38 -8.06 4.40 -1.81
C ASN A 38 -7.47 3.18 -1.08
N VAL A 39 -7.97 2.81 0.10
CA VAL A 39 -7.50 1.59 0.78
C VAL A 39 -7.77 0.34 -0.05
N GLN A 40 -8.84 0.32 -0.83
CA GLN A 40 -9.12 -0.77 -1.78
C GLN A 40 -8.02 -0.86 -2.84
N GLY A 41 -7.62 0.27 -3.45
CA GLY A 41 -6.54 0.30 -4.43
C GLY A 41 -5.19 -0.11 -3.85
N SER A 42 -4.89 0.31 -2.62
CA SER A 42 -3.69 -0.11 -1.89
C SER A 42 -3.67 -1.63 -1.70
N CYS A 43 -4.77 -2.23 -1.24
CA CYS A 43 -4.88 -3.69 -1.12
C CYS A 43 -4.74 -4.39 -2.49
N ASP A 44 -5.36 -3.85 -3.54
CA ASP A 44 -5.28 -4.41 -4.90
C ASP A 44 -3.84 -4.43 -5.43
N MET A 45 -3.00 -3.50 -4.97
CA MET A 45 -1.58 -3.40 -5.33
C MET A 45 -0.65 -4.23 -4.44
N GLY A 46 -1.20 -5.03 -3.52
CA GLY A 46 -0.39 -5.92 -2.68
C GLY A 46 0.31 -5.20 -1.53
N SER A 47 -0.33 -4.21 -0.91
CA SER A 47 0.20 -3.53 0.30
C SER A 47 0.09 -4.41 1.54
N PHE A 48 0.59 -5.65 1.42
CA PHE A 48 0.67 -6.65 2.47
C PHE A 48 2.03 -7.36 2.41
N PRO A 49 2.58 -7.80 3.55
CA PRO A 49 3.90 -8.41 3.57
C PRO A 49 4.00 -9.75 2.83
N HIS A 50 2.88 -10.34 2.45
CA HIS A 50 2.82 -11.66 1.82
C HIS A 50 2.23 -11.65 0.41
N GLU A 51 1.87 -10.47 -0.15
CA GLU A 51 1.18 -10.37 -1.42
C GLU A 51 1.91 -9.49 -2.44
N LEU A 52 1.80 -9.89 -3.68
CA LEU A 52 2.10 -9.11 -4.87
C LEU A 52 0.79 -8.57 -5.45
N PRO A 53 0.81 -7.58 -6.37
CA PRO A 53 -0.39 -7.01 -6.97
C PRO A 53 -1.41 -8.06 -7.42
N GLY A 54 -2.68 -7.83 -7.11
CA GLY A 54 -3.80 -8.72 -7.41
C GLY A 54 -4.03 -9.84 -6.40
N TYR A 55 -3.66 -9.63 -5.12
CA TYR A 55 -3.83 -10.61 -4.03
C TYR A 55 -3.10 -11.93 -4.30
N ARG A 56 -1.93 -11.87 -4.91
CA ARG A 56 -1.16 -13.05 -5.27
C ARG A 56 -0.03 -13.28 -4.27
N HIS A 57 -0.06 -14.44 -3.63
CA HIS A 57 0.88 -14.74 -2.55
C HIS A 57 2.32 -14.89 -3.07
N ILE A 58 3.27 -14.27 -2.39
CA ILE A 58 4.68 -14.25 -2.79
C ILE A 58 5.33 -15.63 -2.77
N SER A 59 4.85 -16.58 -1.96
CA SER A 59 5.33 -17.96 -1.94
C SER A 59 4.98 -18.76 -3.20
N ASN A 60 4.03 -18.26 -4.05
CA ASN A 60 3.68 -18.92 -5.29
C ASN A 60 4.80 -18.69 -6.34
N ILE A 61 5.47 -19.74 -6.74
CA ILE A 61 6.61 -19.72 -7.64
C ILE A 61 6.26 -19.08 -9.00
N ALA A 62 5.13 -19.45 -9.59
CA ALA A 62 4.74 -18.95 -10.91
C ALA A 62 4.43 -17.44 -10.86
N THR A 63 3.77 -16.99 -9.78
CA THR A 63 3.52 -15.57 -9.55
C THR A 63 4.83 -14.80 -9.38
N ARG A 64 5.73 -15.30 -8.54
CA ARG A 64 7.02 -14.65 -8.27
C ARG A 64 7.85 -14.54 -9.54
N GLN A 65 8.00 -15.62 -10.31
CA GLN A 65 8.72 -15.62 -11.58
C GLN A 65 8.20 -14.63 -12.60
N LEU A 66 6.89 -14.36 -12.63
CA LEU A 66 6.31 -13.34 -13.50
C LEU A 66 6.85 -11.95 -13.18
N PHE A 67 6.86 -11.59 -11.88
CA PHE A 67 7.36 -10.27 -11.43
C PHE A 67 8.90 -10.20 -11.52
N GLU A 68 9.60 -11.26 -11.14
CA GLU A 68 11.06 -11.35 -11.26
C GLU A 68 11.53 -11.15 -12.70
N GLY A 69 10.80 -11.74 -13.65
CA GLY A 69 11.10 -11.60 -15.07
C GLY A 69 10.88 -10.18 -15.61
N GLU A 70 9.88 -9.47 -15.10
CA GLU A 70 9.60 -8.08 -15.51
C GLU A 70 10.54 -7.09 -14.83
N TRP A 71 10.78 -7.26 -13.55
CA TRP A 71 11.58 -6.32 -12.75
C TRP A 71 13.08 -6.59 -12.77
N GLY A 72 13.51 -7.74 -13.31
CA GLY A 72 14.93 -8.12 -13.38
C GLY A 72 15.57 -8.36 -12.01
N VAL A 73 14.78 -8.76 -11.01
CA VAL A 73 15.21 -8.97 -9.63
C VAL A 73 14.88 -10.38 -9.16
N THR A 74 15.46 -10.81 -8.06
CA THR A 74 15.06 -12.03 -7.35
C THR A 74 14.28 -11.62 -6.10
N LEU A 75 13.08 -12.17 -5.94
CA LEU A 75 12.20 -11.89 -4.81
C LEU A 75 12.34 -12.99 -3.75
N ASP A 76 12.36 -12.56 -2.47
CA ASP A 76 12.31 -13.49 -1.35
C ASP A 76 10.95 -14.23 -1.35
N PRO A 77 10.91 -15.57 -1.27
CA PRO A 77 9.67 -16.32 -1.16
C PRO A 77 8.95 -16.18 0.19
N GLU A 78 9.68 -15.74 1.22
CA GLU A 78 9.15 -15.61 2.57
C GLU A 78 8.41 -14.27 2.74
N PRO A 79 7.25 -14.28 3.41
CA PRO A 79 6.55 -13.04 3.74
C PRO A 79 7.38 -12.10 4.62
N GLY A 80 7.28 -10.80 4.35
CA GLY A 80 7.84 -9.78 5.23
C GLY A 80 7.13 -9.68 6.59
N LEU A 81 7.64 -8.81 7.45
CA LEU A 81 7.07 -8.58 8.77
C LEU A 81 5.75 -7.79 8.67
N ARG A 82 4.82 -8.08 9.56
CA ARG A 82 3.63 -7.25 9.83
C ARG A 82 4.01 -6.10 10.76
N ILE A 83 3.23 -5.02 10.75
CA ILE A 83 3.53 -3.81 11.55
C ILE A 83 3.88 -4.12 13.01
N PRO A 84 3.09 -4.89 13.79
CA PRO A 84 3.47 -5.20 15.18
C PRO A 84 4.80 -5.94 15.28
N ASN A 85 5.09 -6.84 14.33
CA ASN A 85 6.37 -7.57 14.31
C ASN A 85 7.55 -6.68 13.89
N MET A 86 7.31 -5.65 13.07
CA MET A 86 8.34 -4.64 12.75
C MET A 86 8.73 -3.88 14.00
N PHE A 87 7.77 -3.49 14.86
CA PHE A 87 8.03 -2.80 16.11
C PHE A 87 8.82 -3.66 17.09
N ASP A 88 8.42 -4.94 17.26
CA ASP A 88 9.18 -5.88 18.08
C ASP A 88 10.62 -6.04 17.57
N ALA A 89 10.79 -6.28 16.26
CA ALA A 89 12.11 -6.43 15.63
C ALA A 89 12.96 -5.16 15.73
N ALA A 90 12.36 -3.97 15.66
CA ALA A 90 13.08 -2.70 15.86
C ALA A 90 13.64 -2.59 17.28
N ILE A 91 12.83 -2.90 18.28
CA ILE A 91 13.26 -2.87 19.69
C ILE A 91 14.38 -3.89 19.96
N TYR A 92 14.34 -5.07 19.30
CA TYR A 92 15.40 -6.09 19.39
C TYR A 92 16.65 -5.76 18.56
N GLY A 93 16.59 -4.75 17.67
CA GLY A 93 17.71 -4.32 16.83
C GLY A 93 17.85 -5.06 15.49
N ASP A 94 16.87 -5.88 15.15
CA ASP A 94 16.85 -6.66 13.89
C ASP A 94 16.22 -5.88 12.73
N PHE A 95 15.41 -4.85 13.02
CA PHE A 95 14.77 -3.99 12.02
C PHE A 95 15.31 -2.57 12.11
N LYS A 96 16.16 -2.18 11.15
CA LYS A 96 17.02 -1.00 11.24
C LYS A 96 16.54 0.20 10.43
N GLY A 97 15.79 -0.01 9.39
CA GLY A 97 15.32 1.04 8.49
C GLY A 97 13.83 0.95 8.21
N LEU A 98 13.14 2.09 8.21
CA LEU A 98 11.74 2.19 7.84
C LEU A 98 11.51 3.39 6.95
N TYR A 99 10.80 3.20 5.84
CA TYR A 99 10.20 4.25 5.03
C TYR A 99 8.69 4.24 5.26
N CYS A 100 8.20 5.27 5.91
CA CYS A 100 6.78 5.47 6.21
C CYS A 100 6.22 6.55 5.30
N GLN A 101 5.22 6.21 4.49
CA GLN A 101 4.64 7.12 3.51
C GLN A 101 3.13 7.27 3.73
N GLY A 102 2.70 8.51 4.04
CA GLY A 102 1.30 8.88 4.16
C GLY A 102 0.56 8.21 5.32
N GLU A 103 1.27 7.91 6.41
CA GLU A 103 0.72 7.26 7.59
C GLU A 103 1.32 7.84 8.87
N ASP A 104 0.48 8.12 9.86
CA ASP A 104 0.90 8.57 11.19
C ASP A 104 0.84 7.40 12.19
N ILE A 105 1.80 6.47 12.07
CA ILE A 105 1.84 5.23 12.85
C ILE A 105 1.98 5.47 14.36
N ALA A 106 2.55 6.59 14.78
CA ALA A 106 2.62 6.95 16.20
C ALA A 106 1.24 7.24 16.80
N GLN A 107 0.23 7.57 15.97
CA GLN A 107 -1.15 7.79 16.38
C GLN A 107 -2.10 6.64 16.02
N SER A 108 -1.88 6.00 14.86
CA SER A 108 -2.83 5.01 14.34
C SER A 108 -2.66 3.62 14.94
N ASP A 109 -1.44 3.26 15.33
CA ASP A 109 -1.18 1.94 15.88
C ASP A 109 -1.43 1.86 17.40
N PRO A 110 -1.98 0.75 17.88
CA PRO A 110 -2.26 0.56 19.31
C PRO A 110 -0.96 0.46 20.13
N ASN A 111 -1.05 0.76 21.43
CA ASN A 111 0.08 0.75 22.36
C ASN A 111 1.17 1.78 22.00
N THR A 112 0.80 3.05 22.04
CA THR A 112 1.65 4.20 21.66
C THR A 112 3.05 4.14 22.28
N GLN A 113 3.19 3.76 23.56
CA GLN A 113 4.50 3.66 24.22
C GLN A 113 5.42 2.63 23.54
N HIS A 114 4.86 1.50 23.11
CA HIS A 114 5.60 0.47 22.37
C HIS A 114 6.01 0.95 20.98
N VAL A 115 5.10 1.63 20.29
CA VAL A 115 5.36 2.23 18.97
C VAL A 115 6.46 3.26 19.05
N GLU A 116 6.37 4.20 20.01
CA GLU A 116 7.40 5.23 20.23
C GLU A 116 8.77 4.61 20.53
N ALA A 117 8.81 3.59 21.40
CA ALA A 117 10.05 2.87 21.72
C ALA A 117 10.66 2.22 20.44
N ALA A 118 9.83 1.62 19.60
CA ALA A 118 10.26 1.05 18.33
C ALA A 118 10.80 2.12 17.36
N LEU A 119 10.07 3.23 17.20
CA LEU A 119 10.50 4.33 16.32
C LEU A 119 11.82 4.97 16.77
N MET A 120 12.06 5.08 18.08
CA MET A 120 13.34 5.55 18.63
C MET A 120 14.49 4.56 18.44
N ALA A 121 14.20 3.27 18.32
CA ALA A 121 15.21 2.23 18.14
C ALA A 121 15.66 2.06 16.69
N ILE A 122 14.88 2.53 15.71
CA ILE A 122 15.20 2.44 14.29
C ILE A 122 16.42 3.31 13.95
N GLU A 123 17.43 2.75 13.27
CA GLU A 123 18.64 3.46 12.87
C GLU A 123 18.40 4.50 11.77
N CYS A 124 17.44 4.24 10.86
CA CYS A 124 17.06 5.15 9.78
C CYS A 124 15.54 5.15 9.57
N LEU A 125 14.86 6.17 10.06
CA LEU A 125 13.44 6.42 9.81
C LEU A 125 13.28 7.56 8.80
N VAL A 126 12.72 7.23 7.65
CA VAL A 126 12.32 8.21 6.62
C VAL A 126 10.80 8.32 6.65
N VAL A 127 10.27 9.51 6.83
CA VAL A 127 8.83 9.79 6.79
C VAL A 127 8.54 10.68 5.60
N GLN A 128 7.57 10.30 4.78
CA GLN A 128 7.05 11.14 3.71
C GLN A 128 5.57 11.42 3.96
N ASP A 129 5.22 12.66 4.20
CA ASP A 129 3.84 13.08 4.44
C ASP A 129 3.62 14.53 4.00
N ILE A 130 2.35 14.93 3.91
CA ILE A 130 1.95 16.32 3.61
C ILE A 130 2.05 17.23 4.84
N PHE A 131 2.08 16.66 6.05
CA PHE A 131 2.22 17.38 7.31
C PHE A 131 3.30 16.76 8.21
N LEU A 132 3.92 17.58 9.05
CA LEU A 132 4.76 17.13 10.14
C LEU A 132 3.86 16.55 11.25
N ASN A 133 3.55 15.27 11.12
CA ASN A 133 2.71 14.51 12.04
C ASN A 133 3.49 14.00 13.28
N GLU A 134 2.86 13.20 14.15
CA GLU A 134 3.51 12.68 15.36
C GLU A 134 4.66 11.72 15.01
N THR A 135 4.50 10.87 14.00
CA THR A 135 5.57 9.98 13.51
C THR A 135 6.79 10.75 13.01
N ALA A 136 6.57 11.91 12.39
CA ALA A 136 7.65 12.76 11.89
C ALA A 136 8.58 13.29 13.00
N LYS A 137 8.15 13.31 14.26
CA LYS A 137 8.99 13.70 15.40
C LYS A 137 10.16 12.73 15.64
N PHE A 138 10.02 11.49 15.19
CA PHE A 138 11.05 10.45 15.30
C PHE A 138 11.87 10.31 14.02
N ALA A 139 11.51 11.00 12.94
CA ALA A 139 12.13 10.85 11.63
C ALA A 139 13.56 11.36 11.61
N HIS A 140 14.46 10.58 11.02
CA HIS A 140 15.82 11.04 10.67
C HIS A 140 15.80 11.89 9.40
N VAL A 141 14.86 11.57 8.48
CA VAL A 141 14.63 12.34 7.25
C VAL A 141 13.13 12.51 7.06
N PHE A 142 12.70 13.74 6.79
CA PHE A 142 11.34 14.05 6.39
C PHE A 142 11.32 14.48 4.93
N LEU A 143 10.52 13.79 4.11
CA LEU A 143 10.29 14.12 2.71
C LEU A 143 8.88 14.71 2.56
N PRO A 144 8.75 15.92 2.00
CA PRO A 144 7.43 16.49 1.79
C PRO A 144 6.66 15.70 0.72
N GLY A 145 5.46 15.26 1.08
CA GLY A 145 4.52 14.56 0.21
C GLY A 145 3.68 15.50 -0.63
N ALA A 146 2.92 14.93 -1.56
CA ALA A 146 1.98 15.63 -2.42
C ALA A 146 0.54 15.18 -2.11
N SER A 147 -0.39 16.12 -2.03
CA SER A 147 -1.81 15.84 -1.89
C SER A 147 -2.38 15.25 -3.20
N PHE A 148 -3.60 14.71 -3.13
CA PHE A 148 -4.27 14.19 -4.34
C PHE A 148 -4.59 15.27 -5.38
N LEU A 149 -4.61 16.56 -5.00
CA LEU A 149 -4.77 17.68 -5.93
C LEU A 149 -3.50 17.97 -6.75
N GLU A 150 -2.37 17.50 -6.29
CA GLU A 150 -1.05 17.82 -6.80
C GLU A 150 -0.45 16.70 -7.67
N LYS A 151 -1.19 15.58 -7.86
CA LYS A 151 -0.72 14.42 -8.61
C LYS A 151 -1.80 13.79 -9.48
N ASP A 152 -1.40 13.19 -10.58
CA ASP A 152 -2.23 12.27 -11.36
C ASP A 152 -2.16 10.86 -10.74
N GLY A 153 -3.25 10.11 -10.85
CA GLY A 153 -3.32 8.76 -10.32
C GLY A 153 -4.68 8.12 -10.53
N THR A 154 -4.93 7.07 -9.78
CA THR A 154 -6.21 6.38 -9.72
C THR A 154 -6.58 6.04 -8.28
N PHE A 155 -7.87 6.10 -7.98
CA PHE A 155 -8.44 5.60 -6.73
C PHE A 155 -9.42 4.48 -7.05
N THR A 156 -9.41 3.44 -6.23
CA THR A 156 -10.38 2.34 -6.31
C THR A 156 -11.30 2.41 -5.10
N ASN A 157 -12.61 2.50 -5.34
CA ASN A 157 -13.61 2.55 -4.27
C ASN A 157 -14.01 1.15 -3.77
N ALA A 158 -14.89 1.09 -2.76
CA ALA A 158 -15.34 -0.16 -2.16
C ALA A 158 -16.11 -1.07 -3.12
N GLU A 159 -16.73 -0.56 -4.17
CA GLU A 159 -17.37 -1.34 -5.25
C GLU A 159 -16.39 -1.75 -6.37
N ARG A 160 -15.09 -1.52 -6.14
CA ARG A 160 -14.00 -1.82 -7.08
C ARG A 160 -14.05 -1.03 -8.40
N ARG A 161 -14.64 0.14 -8.37
CA ARG A 161 -14.56 1.08 -9.48
C ARG A 161 -13.26 1.86 -9.40
N ILE A 162 -12.47 1.79 -10.46
CA ILE A 162 -11.26 2.57 -10.61
C ILE A 162 -11.62 3.92 -11.22
N SER A 163 -11.26 5.01 -10.53
CA SER A 163 -11.53 6.37 -10.95
C SER A 163 -10.23 7.15 -11.12
N ARG A 164 -10.19 8.03 -12.14
CA ARG A 164 -9.04 8.91 -12.37
C ARG A 164 -9.00 10.04 -11.36
N VAL A 165 -7.83 10.25 -10.79
CA VAL A 165 -7.45 11.45 -10.08
C VAL A 165 -6.63 12.32 -11.03
N ARG A 166 -7.01 13.57 -11.21
CA ARG A 166 -6.34 14.50 -12.13
C ARG A 166 -5.69 15.62 -11.35
N LYS A 167 -4.41 15.82 -11.63
CA LYS A 167 -3.64 16.91 -11.05
C LYS A 167 -4.27 18.26 -11.42
N THR A 168 -4.56 19.08 -10.40
CA THR A 168 -5.16 20.40 -10.55
C THR A 168 -4.19 21.54 -10.26
N MET A 169 -3.09 21.25 -9.55
CA MET A 169 -2.07 22.22 -9.19
C MET A 169 -0.70 21.54 -9.12
N PRO A 170 0.41 22.29 -9.30
CA PRO A 170 1.74 21.73 -9.16
C PRO A 170 1.99 21.32 -7.70
N PRO A 171 2.75 20.23 -7.44
CA PRO A 171 3.10 19.84 -6.08
C PRO A 171 4.00 20.89 -5.42
N LEU A 172 3.63 21.29 -4.21
CA LEU A 172 4.43 22.23 -3.41
C LEU A 172 5.84 21.71 -3.09
N SER A 173 5.95 20.40 -2.95
CA SER A 173 7.24 19.70 -2.79
C SER A 173 8.10 19.65 -4.06
N GLY A 174 7.54 20.06 -5.20
CA GLY A 174 8.19 19.98 -6.51
C GLY A 174 8.10 18.60 -7.18
N LYS A 175 7.62 17.57 -6.47
CA LYS A 175 7.47 16.19 -6.95
C LYS A 175 6.19 15.56 -6.45
N ALA A 176 5.57 14.69 -7.25
CA ALA A 176 4.53 13.79 -6.79
C ALA A 176 5.15 12.62 -5.99
N ASP A 177 4.35 11.96 -5.15
CA ASP A 177 4.85 10.88 -4.28
C ASP A 177 5.48 9.73 -5.05
N TRP A 178 4.91 9.35 -6.20
CA TRP A 178 5.46 8.29 -7.03
C TRP A 178 6.83 8.65 -7.62
N GLU A 179 7.07 9.94 -7.93
CA GLU A 179 8.39 10.45 -8.37
C GLU A 179 9.40 10.39 -7.23
N GLY A 180 8.95 10.68 -5.99
CA GLY A 180 9.77 10.55 -4.79
C GLY A 180 10.16 9.09 -4.53
N THR A 181 9.19 8.18 -4.61
CA THR A 181 9.42 6.73 -4.47
C THR A 181 10.38 6.21 -5.54
N MET A 182 10.19 6.60 -6.80
CA MET A 182 11.08 6.24 -7.90
C MET A 182 12.51 6.76 -7.69
N ALA A 183 12.64 8.00 -7.23
CA ALA A 183 13.97 8.58 -6.95
C ALA A 183 14.67 7.85 -5.80
N LEU A 184 13.94 7.47 -4.74
CA LEU A 184 14.49 6.69 -3.64
C LEU A 184 14.90 5.28 -4.11
N ALA A 185 14.05 4.60 -4.89
CA ALA A 185 14.35 3.29 -5.45
C ALA A 185 15.65 3.32 -6.29
N ASN A 186 15.80 4.32 -7.17
CA ASN A 186 17.00 4.49 -7.98
C ASN A 186 18.25 4.82 -7.14
N ALA A 187 18.10 5.60 -6.08
CA ALA A 187 19.20 5.85 -5.15
C ALA A 187 19.66 4.59 -4.40
N LEU A 188 18.77 3.61 -4.23
CA LEU A 188 19.05 2.31 -3.64
C LEU A 188 19.53 1.26 -4.66
N GLY A 189 19.69 1.65 -5.94
CA GLY A 189 20.23 0.79 -7.00
C GLY A 189 19.19 0.09 -7.87
N CYS A 190 17.91 0.41 -7.73
CA CYS A 190 16.89 -0.05 -8.69
C CYS A 190 16.99 0.77 -9.98
N ASP A 191 16.65 0.14 -11.12
CA ASP A 191 16.55 0.80 -12.41
C ASP A 191 15.06 1.04 -12.75
N MET A 192 14.48 2.10 -12.17
CA MET A 192 13.07 2.41 -12.29
C MET A 192 12.86 3.72 -13.04
N HIS A 193 12.18 3.70 -14.18
CA HIS A 193 11.98 4.86 -15.04
C HIS A 193 10.55 4.96 -15.56
N TYR A 194 9.79 5.91 -15.02
CA TYR A 194 8.46 6.28 -15.51
C TYR A 194 8.39 7.79 -15.69
N ASN A 195 7.72 8.23 -16.74
CA ASN A 195 7.50 9.66 -17.03
C ASN A 195 6.11 10.12 -16.61
N HIS A 196 5.16 9.18 -16.49
CA HIS A 196 3.79 9.48 -16.12
C HIS A 196 3.13 8.26 -15.43
N PRO A 197 2.20 8.45 -14.48
CA PRO A 197 1.50 7.35 -13.81
C PRO A 197 0.72 6.41 -14.73
N SER A 198 0.42 6.81 -15.99
CA SER A 198 -0.18 5.92 -16.97
C SER A 198 0.74 4.76 -17.36
N GLU A 199 2.05 4.99 -17.40
CA GLU A 199 3.03 3.93 -17.70
C GLU A 199 3.07 2.91 -16.56
N ILE A 200 2.96 3.37 -15.30
CA ILE A 200 2.83 2.50 -14.12
C ILE A 200 1.53 1.67 -14.22
N MET A 201 0.41 2.30 -14.62
CA MET A 201 -0.86 1.58 -14.79
C MET A 201 -0.78 0.55 -15.93
N ASP A 202 -0.08 0.85 -17.01
CA ASP A 202 0.10 -0.09 -18.13
C ASP A 202 0.90 -1.32 -17.70
N GLU A 203 1.92 -1.15 -16.84
CA GLU A 203 2.66 -2.26 -16.23
C GLU A 203 1.79 -3.04 -15.24
N ILE A 204 1.03 -2.36 -14.39
CA ILE A 204 0.06 -3.01 -13.49
C ILE A 204 -0.92 -3.89 -14.31
N ALA A 205 -1.48 -3.34 -15.39
CA ALA A 205 -2.43 -4.06 -16.25
C ALA A 205 -1.80 -5.25 -16.97
N LYS A 206 -0.52 -5.18 -17.31
CA LYS A 206 0.25 -6.26 -17.92
C LYS A 206 0.49 -7.42 -16.93
N LEU A 207 0.88 -7.09 -15.71
CA LEU A 207 1.29 -8.07 -14.70
C LEU A 207 0.13 -8.61 -13.86
N THR A 208 -0.98 -7.87 -13.76
CA THR A 208 -2.06 -8.17 -12.82
C THR A 208 -3.36 -8.52 -13.55
N PRO A 209 -3.78 -9.80 -13.59
CA PRO A 209 -4.95 -10.24 -14.37
C PRO A 209 -6.24 -9.48 -14.05
N THR A 210 -6.47 -9.10 -12.79
CA THR A 210 -7.65 -8.33 -12.37
C THR A 210 -7.67 -6.89 -12.89
N PHE A 211 -6.53 -6.39 -13.37
CA PHE A 211 -6.38 -5.08 -14.01
C PHE A 211 -6.21 -5.17 -15.53
N SER A 212 -6.30 -6.37 -16.11
CA SER A 212 -6.12 -6.57 -17.55
C SER A 212 -7.06 -5.66 -18.35
N GLY A 213 -6.47 -4.87 -19.25
CA GLY A 213 -7.18 -3.93 -20.11
C GLY A 213 -7.57 -2.60 -19.44
N VAL A 214 -7.22 -2.36 -18.19
CA VAL A 214 -7.33 -1.04 -17.55
C VAL A 214 -6.26 -0.13 -18.15
N SER A 215 -6.62 1.09 -18.51
CA SER A 215 -5.67 2.10 -18.99
C SER A 215 -6.22 3.50 -18.72
N TYR A 216 -5.33 4.47 -18.64
CA TYR A 216 -5.73 5.88 -18.46
C TYR A 216 -6.60 6.42 -19.60
N LYS A 217 -6.52 5.82 -20.78
CA LYS A 217 -7.38 6.19 -21.94
C LYS A 217 -8.83 5.74 -21.73
N LYS A 218 -9.06 4.65 -20.98
CA LYS A 218 -10.40 4.09 -20.72
C LYS A 218 -11.04 4.62 -19.45
N LEU A 219 -10.25 5.19 -18.52
CA LEU A 219 -10.67 5.84 -17.30
C LEU A 219 -10.90 7.34 -17.53
#